data_8b0130eb38e8a7d6d0098db915a97f23
#
_entry.id   8b0130eb38e8a7d6d0098db915a97f23
#
_cell.length_a   1.000
_cell.length_b   1.000
_cell.length_c   1.000
_cell.angle_alpha   90.00
_cell.angle_beta   90.00
_cell.angle_gamma   90.00
#
_symmetry.space_group_name_H-M   'P 1'
#
loop_
_entity.id
_entity.type
_entity.pdbx_description
1 polymer ?
#
loop_
_entity_poly.entity_id
_entity_poly.type
_entity_poly.pdbx_seq_one_letter_code
_entity_poly.pdbx_strand_id
1 'polypeptide(L)' 'IFGNTIIEDGKGNRTTIKKDILGNEIIESSDGHRKIIKKDIFGNTVIEDY' A
#
# COMPACT_ATOMS: atom_id res chain seq x y z
N ILE A 1 -7.14 -10.57 -10.57
CA ILE A 1 -8.01 -9.57 -9.99
C ILE A 1 -7.33 -8.93 -8.80
N PHE A 2 -7.18 -7.67 -8.86
CA PHE A 2 -6.42 -6.94 -7.85
C PHE A 2 -7.37 -6.08 -7.05
N GLY A 3 -7.29 -6.17 -5.73
CA GLY A 3 -8.11 -5.36 -4.87
C GLY A 3 -7.47 -4.01 -4.64
N ASN A 4 -8.20 -2.95 -4.93
CA ASN A 4 -7.78 -1.60 -4.59
C ASN A 4 -8.72 -1.09 -3.51
N THR A 5 -8.15 -0.48 -2.48
CA THR A 5 -8.93 0.09 -1.40
C THR A 5 -8.57 1.56 -1.28
N ILE A 6 -9.58 2.41 -1.22
CA ILE A 6 -9.38 3.84 -1.08
C ILE A 6 -10.01 4.27 0.23
N ILE A 7 -9.22 4.91 1.08
CA ILE A 7 -9.67 5.41 2.38
C ILE A 7 -9.59 6.91 2.36
N GLU A 8 -10.69 7.58 2.65
CA GLU A 8 -10.76 9.03 2.74
C GLU A 8 -11.13 9.41 4.16
N ASP A 9 -10.43 10.40 4.72
CA ASP A 9 -10.63 10.75 6.12
C ASP A 9 -11.55 11.95 6.33
N GLY A 10 -12.12 12.49 5.30
CA GLY A 10 -13.02 13.62 5.42
C GLY A 10 -12.34 14.98 5.53
N LYS A 11 -11.03 15.00 5.64
CA LYS A 11 -10.25 16.25 5.67
C LYS A 11 -9.58 16.52 4.34
N GLY A 12 -9.96 15.76 3.31
CA GLY A 12 -9.33 15.87 2.01
C GLY A 12 -8.16 14.94 1.81
N ASN A 13 -7.79 14.17 2.81
CA ASN A 13 -6.71 13.20 2.66
C ASN A 13 -7.26 11.90 2.10
N ARG A 14 -6.47 11.28 1.25
CA ARG A 14 -6.87 10.03 0.62
C ARG A 14 -5.69 9.06 0.68
N THR A 15 -5.98 7.84 1.06
CA THR A 15 -5.00 6.77 1.09
C THR A 15 -5.48 5.66 0.17
N THR A 16 -4.64 5.28 -0.78
CA THR A 16 -4.95 4.22 -1.73
C THR A 16 -4.07 3.02 -1.41
N ILE A 17 -4.70 1.86 -1.23
CA ILE A 17 -3.99 0.61 -0.95
C ILE A 17 -4.22 -0.31 -2.13
N LYS A 18 -3.12 -0.73 -2.77
CA LYS A 18 -3.17 -1.61 -3.93
C LYS A 18 -2.46 -2.91 -3.59
N LYS A 19 -3.00 -4.02 -4.07
CA LYS A 19 -2.38 -5.32 -3.90
C LYS A 19 -2.11 -5.92 -5.27
N ASP A 20 -0.95 -6.54 -5.42
CA ASP A 20 -0.64 -7.23 -6.68
C ASP A 20 -0.78 -8.75 -6.48
N ILE A 21 -0.58 -9.50 -7.56
CA ILE A 21 -0.78 -10.95 -7.51
C ILE A 21 0.28 -11.66 -6.69
N LEU A 22 1.40 -11.00 -6.43
CA LEU A 22 2.47 -11.57 -5.62
C LEU A 22 2.27 -11.34 -4.14
N GLY A 23 1.20 -10.65 -3.77
CA GLY A 23 0.92 -10.37 -2.38
C GLY A 23 1.56 -9.12 -1.84
N ASN A 24 2.19 -8.32 -2.71
CA ASN A 24 2.76 -7.05 -2.28
C ASN A 24 1.66 -6.01 -2.14
N GLU A 25 1.83 -5.12 -1.18
CA GLU A 25 0.88 -4.04 -0.96
C GLU A 25 1.58 -2.70 -1.16
N ILE A 26 0.93 -1.80 -1.86
CA ILE A 26 1.45 -0.46 -2.08
C ILE A 26 0.44 0.50 -1.49
N ILE A 27 0.90 1.33 -0.56
CA ILE A 27 0.06 2.32 0.12
C ILE A 27 0.51 3.69 -0.33
N GLU A 28 -0.38 4.45 -0.95
CA GLU A 28 -0.10 5.79 -1.44
C GLU A 28 -1.02 6.78 -0.76
N SER A 29 -0.44 7.85 -0.23
CA SER A 29 -1.21 8.92 0.40
C SER A 29 -1.26 10.13 -0.50
N SER A 30 -2.30 10.94 -0.36
CA SER A 30 -2.50 12.11 -1.18
C SER A 30 -1.45 13.20 -0.92
N ASP A 31 -0.75 13.11 0.21
CA ASP A 31 0.30 14.07 0.54
C ASP A 31 1.65 13.73 -0.08
N GLY A 32 1.72 12.67 -0.86
CA GLY A 32 2.94 12.29 -1.55
C GLY A 32 3.71 11.16 -0.91
N HIS A 33 3.28 10.68 0.24
CA HIS A 33 3.94 9.55 0.89
C HIS A 33 3.57 8.24 0.22
N ARG A 34 4.55 7.36 0.13
CA ARG A 34 4.34 6.03 -0.43
C ARG A 34 5.02 5.01 0.46
N LYS A 35 4.34 3.90 0.69
CA LYS A 35 4.88 2.81 1.48
C LYS A 35 4.63 1.52 0.71
N ILE A 36 5.65 0.67 0.63
CA ILE A 36 5.53 -0.61 -0.06
C ILE A 36 5.81 -1.70 0.94
N ILE A 37 4.89 -2.66 1.05
CA ILE A 37 5.02 -3.81 1.93
C ILE A 37 5.22 -5.04 1.06
N LYS A 38 6.36 -5.69 1.23
CA LYS A 38 6.72 -6.87 0.46
C LYS A 38 6.91 -8.05 1.38
N LYS A 39 6.53 -9.23 0.92
CA LYS A 39 6.80 -10.48 1.64
C LYS A 39 7.69 -11.36 0.79
N ASP A 40 8.70 -11.96 1.41
CA ASP A 40 9.56 -12.88 0.69
C ASP A 40 9.08 -14.32 0.89
N ILE A 41 9.78 -15.26 0.25
CA ILE A 41 9.37 -16.66 0.28
C ILE A 41 9.59 -17.31 1.65
N PHE A 42 10.36 -16.67 2.51
CA PHE A 42 10.62 -17.17 3.85
C PHE A 42 9.62 -16.64 4.87
N GLY A 43 8.67 -15.84 4.44
CA GLY A 43 7.68 -15.27 5.34
C GLY A 43 8.10 -13.96 5.99
N ASN A 44 9.23 -13.41 5.60
CA ASN A 44 9.68 -12.14 6.14
C ASN A 44 8.91 -10.99 5.47
N THR A 45 8.68 -9.95 6.24
CA THR A 45 7.99 -8.76 5.76
C THR A 45 8.97 -7.61 5.68
N VAL A 46 9.03 -6.97 4.53
CA VAL A 46 9.88 -5.80 4.30
C VAL A 46 8.98 -4.61 4.02
N ILE A 47 9.21 -3.53 4.74
CA ILE A 47 8.43 -2.30 4.57
C ILE A 47 9.38 -1.21 4.11
N GLU A 48 9.08 -0.61 2.96
CA GLU A 48 9.88 0.46 2.39
C GLU A 48 9.06 1.75 2.39
N ASP A 49 9.64 2.82 2.92
CA ASP A 49 9.03 4.15 2.91
C ASP A 49 9.74 5.02 1.88
N TYR A 50 8.94 5.72 1.10
CA TYR A 50 9.45 6.64 0.07
C TYR A 50 9.02 8.07 0.33
#